data_9c88498d08da4fbd9979b3773600ffc9
#
_entry.id   9c88498d08da4fbd9979b3773600ffc9
#
_cell.length_a   1.000
_cell.length_b   1.000
_cell.length_c   1.000
_cell.angle_alpha   90.00
_cell.angle_beta   90.00
_cell.angle_gamma   90.00
#
_symmetry.space_group_name_H-M   'P 1'
#
loop_
_entity.id
_entity.type
_entity.pdbx_description
1 polymer ?
#
loop_
_entity_poly.entity_id
_entity_poly.type
_entity_poly.pdbx_seq_one_letter_code
_entity_poly.pdbx_strand_id
1 'polypeptide(L)'
;MNKTAMQRLPARTALASAVLLAHSGSTLAFGFDLEDGVKGSWNNTISFGANWRMTRPYAGLYSYPDGARIGLTGSKGGSGGSATDAGNLNYEKGDVVNAPLQILSDFAISKGDLGAFVRVKAWYDVAMENKNRPYGNADNGYAKGKELSDSSQPDLLKYSGIALLDAYVYNTFDVGTPLQIRLGNQVVNWGESLFVQGINQLNPVNLPALRKPGTEG
;
A
#
# COMPACT_ATOMS: atom_id res chain seq x y z
N MET A 1 -34.30 -31.27 -33.40
CA MET A 1 -33.27 -31.46 -32.37
C MET A 1 -32.43 -30.18 -32.28
N ASN A 2 -32.82 -29.31 -31.32
CA ASN A 2 -32.14 -28.01 -31.13
C ASN A 2 -31.02 -28.20 -30.09
N LYS A 3 -29.76 -28.03 -30.51
CA LYS A 3 -28.62 -27.97 -29.60
C LYS A 3 -28.46 -26.53 -29.12
N THR A 4 -28.86 -26.29 -27.89
CA THR A 4 -28.65 -25.01 -27.19
C THR A 4 -27.15 -24.80 -27.01
N ALA A 5 -26.62 -23.80 -27.69
CA ALA A 5 -25.24 -23.35 -27.52
C ALA A 5 -25.13 -22.64 -26.16
N MET A 6 -24.48 -23.28 -25.22
CA MET A 6 -24.07 -22.67 -23.95
C MET A 6 -22.97 -21.66 -24.24
N GLN A 7 -23.32 -20.37 -24.25
CA GLN A 7 -22.35 -19.28 -24.36
C GLN A 7 -21.45 -19.31 -23.12
N ARG A 8 -20.17 -19.60 -23.34
CA ARG A 8 -19.15 -19.45 -22.32
C ARG A 8 -18.90 -17.95 -22.13
N LEU A 9 -19.33 -17.41 -21.00
CA LEU A 9 -18.91 -16.07 -20.57
C LEU A 9 -17.37 -15.99 -20.56
N PRO A 10 -16.78 -14.93 -21.11
CA PRO A 10 -15.34 -14.81 -21.14
C PRO A 10 -14.79 -14.69 -19.72
N ALA A 11 -13.74 -15.45 -19.42
CA ALA A 11 -13.08 -15.55 -18.11
C ALA A 11 -12.64 -14.19 -17.50
N ARG A 12 -12.67 -13.13 -18.29
CA ARG A 12 -12.35 -11.76 -17.88
C ARG A 12 -13.38 -11.11 -16.95
N THR A 13 -14.66 -11.47 -17.05
CA THR A 13 -15.74 -10.95 -16.20
C THR A 13 -15.78 -11.62 -14.81
N ALA A 14 -15.35 -12.86 -14.70
CA ALA A 14 -15.25 -13.55 -13.40
C ALA A 14 -14.10 -13.03 -12.52
N LEU A 15 -13.02 -12.49 -13.13
CA LEU A 15 -11.89 -11.92 -12.40
C LEU A 15 -12.23 -10.57 -11.74
N ALA A 16 -12.99 -9.71 -12.42
CA ALA A 16 -13.41 -8.42 -11.87
C ALA A 16 -14.27 -8.57 -10.61
N SER A 17 -15.09 -9.63 -10.54
CA SER A 17 -15.94 -9.91 -9.37
C SER A 17 -15.17 -10.47 -8.17
N ALA A 18 -14.08 -11.19 -8.39
CA ALA A 18 -13.23 -11.73 -7.31
C ALA A 18 -12.35 -10.64 -6.65
N VAL A 19 -11.92 -9.64 -7.41
CA VAL A 19 -11.15 -8.49 -6.89
C VAL A 19 -12.02 -7.57 -6.01
N LEU A 20 -13.29 -7.40 -6.34
CA LEU A 20 -14.24 -6.60 -5.55
C LEU A 20 -14.62 -7.21 -4.19
N LEU A 21 -14.49 -8.51 -4.00
CA LEU A 21 -14.77 -9.19 -2.73
C LEU A 21 -13.58 -9.22 -1.76
N ALA A 22 -12.38 -8.87 -2.20
CA ALA A 22 -11.16 -8.89 -1.37
C ALA A 22 -10.91 -7.57 -0.60
N HIS A 23 -11.76 -6.56 -0.75
CA HIS A 23 -11.62 -5.25 -0.07
C HIS A 23 -12.68 -5.03 1.02
N SER A 24 -12.98 -6.04 1.83
CA SER A 24 -13.82 -5.84 3.01
C SER A 24 -12.98 -5.32 4.19
N GLY A 25 -12.81 -4.01 4.26
CA GLY A 25 -12.35 -3.36 5.48
C GLY A 25 -13.50 -3.36 6.51
N SER A 26 -13.22 -3.75 7.75
CA SER A 26 -14.15 -3.57 8.88
C SER A 26 -13.75 -2.31 9.62
N THR A 27 -14.70 -1.38 9.80
CA THR A 27 -14.51 -0.18 10.61
C THR A 27 -15.18 -0.39 11.96
N LEU A 28 -14.40 -0.29 13.03
CA LEU A 28 -14.88 -0.31 14.40
C LEU A 28 -14.79 1.13 14.95
N ALA A 29 -15.94 1.76 15.15
CA ALA A 29 -16.03 3.11 15.64
C ALA A 29 -16.62 3.11 17.06
N PHE A 30 -15.97 3.81 17.97
CA PHE A 30 -16.42 4.00 19.33
C PHE A 30 -16.38 5.49 19.68
N GLY A 31 -17.54 6.07 20.01
CA GLY A 31 -17.64 7.45 20.51
C GLY A 31 -17.93 7.43 22.00
N PHE A 32 -17.40 8.38 22.73
CA PHE A 32 -17.66 8.56 24.15
C PHE A 32 -17.78 10.03 24.53
N ASP A 33 -18.69 10.29 25.44
CA ASP A 33 -18.86 11.59 26.07
C ASP A 33 -18.49 11.45 27.55
N LEU A 34 -17.54 12.26 27.98
CA LEU A 34 -17.12 12.34 29.37
C LEU A 34 -17.78 13.54 30.04
N GLU A 35 -17.69 13.60 31.38
CA GLU A 35 -18.13 14.74 32.14
C GLU A 35 -17.43 16.04 31.65
N ASP A 36 -17.97 17.18 31.99
CA ASP A 36 -17.47 18.51 31.61
C ASP A 36 -17.41 18.81 30.09
N GLY A 37 -18.21 18.12 29.28
CA GLY A 37 -18.32 18.39 27.84
C GLY A 37 -17.12 17.91 27.03
N VAL A 38 -16.33 16.98 27.56
CA VAL A 38 -15.27 16.32 26.80
C VAL A 38 -15.89 15.23 25.94
N LYS A 39 -15.60 15.27 24.65
CA LYS A 39 -16.04 14.27 23.65
C LYS A 39 -14.83 13.58 23.05
N GLY A 40 -14.96 12.28 22.81
CA GLY A 40 -13.91 11.54 22.14
C GLY A 40 -14.46 10.53 21.14
N SER A 41 -13.61 10.13 20.22
CA SER A 41 -13.90 9.06 19.29
C SER A 41 -12.64 8.23 19.06
N TRP A 42 -12.85 6.93 18.89
CA TRP A 42 -11.80 6.00 18.53
C TRP A 42 -12.30 5.14 17.38
N ASN A 43 -11.70 5.35 16.21
CA ASN A 43 -12.09 4.66 14.99
C ASN A 43 -10.94 3.74 14.56
N ASN A 44 -11.25 2.49 14.28
CA ASN A 44 -10.28 1.53 13.79
C ASN A 44 -10.76 0.97 12.45
N THR A 45 -9.88 1.03 11.46
CA THR A 45 -10.11 0.39 10.17
C THR A 45 -9.14 -0.77 10.04
N ILE A 46 -9.67 -1.97 9.88
CA ILE A 46 -8.89 -3.18 9.62
C ILE A 46 -9.12 -3.55 8.17
N SER A 47 -8.05 -3.68 7.40
CA SER A 47 -8.11 -4.09 5.99
C SER A 47 -7.16 -5.24 5.72
N PHE A 48 -7.60 -6.15 4.87
CA PHE A 48 -6.81 -7.26 4.38
C PHE A 48 -6.97 -7.36 2.87
N GLY A 49 -5.88 -7.62 2.18
CA GLY A 49 -5.86 -7.83 0.74
C GLY A 49 -4.85 -8.87 0.34
N ALA A 50 -4.97 -9.39 -0.88
CA ALA A 50 -3.95 -10.24 -1.47
C ALA A 50 -3.90 -10.04 -2.98
N ASN A 51 -2.70 -10.02 -3.53
CA ASN A 51 -2.47 -9.90 -4.97
C ASN A 51 -1.74 -11.13 -5.50
N TRP A 52 -2.18 -11.61 -6.67
CA TRP A 52 -1.58 -12.75 -7.36
C TRP A 52 -1.04 -12.35 -8.71
N ARG A 53 0.08 -12.91 -9.09
CA ARG A 53 0.60 -12.76 -10.45
C ARG A 53 -0.19 -13.64 -11.42
N MET A 54 -0.93 -12.99 -12.33
CA MET A 54 -1.82 -13.70 -13.26
C MET A 54 -1.12 -14.18 -14.53
N THR A 55 0.03 -13.60 -14.86
CA THR A 55 0.77 -13.93 -16.09
C THR A 55 2.21 -14.31 -15.75
N ARG A 56 2.83 -15.13 -16.60
CA ARG A 56 4.27 -15.40 -16.50
C ARG A 56 5.06 -14.13 -16.75
N PRO A 57 6.23 -13.94 -16.10
CA PRO A 57 7.14 -12.86 -16.42
C PRO A 57 7.52 -12.92 -17.91
N TYR A 58 7.45 -11.79 -18.59
CA TYR A 58 7.94 -11.69 -19.95
C TYR A 58 9.46 -11.47 -19.92
N ALA A 59 10.19 -12.34 -20.64
CA ALA A 59 11.65 -12.36 -20.60
C ALA A 59 12.30 -11.00 -20.93
N GLY A 60 11.73 -10.22 -21.84
CA GLY A 60 12.21 -8.89 -22.22
C GLY A 60 12.08 -7.81 -21.14
N LEU A 61 11.29 -8.04 -20.08
CA LEU A 61 11.12 -7.10 -18.98
C LEU A 61 12.12 -7.28 -17.84
N TYR A 62 12.89 -8.38 -17.83
CA TYR A 62 13.96 -8.51 -16.85
C TYR A 62 15.01 -7.43 -17.05
N SER A 63 15.48 -6.85 -15.97
CA SER A 63 16.69 -6.03 -15.99
C SER A 63 17.90 -6.83 -16.46
N TYR A 64 18.95 -6.20 -16.98
CA TYR A 64 20.16 -6.90 -17.38
C TYR A 64 20.77 -7.76 -16.25
N PRO A 65 20.92 -7.25 -15.02
CA PRO A 65 21.47 -8.06 -13.94
C PRO A 65 20.58 -9.25 -13.58
N ASP A 66 19.26 -9.06 -13.56
CA ASP A 66 18.31 -10.09 -13.16
C ASP A 66 18.14 -11.15 -14.25
N GLY A 67 18.10 -10.76 -15.52
CA GLY A 67 18.12 -11.67 -16.64
C GLY A 67 19.37 -12.55 -16.64
N ALA A 68 20.54 -12.00 -16.38
CA ALA A 68 21.78 -12.75 -16.25
C ALA A 68 21.75 -13.76 -15.08
N ARG A 69 21.10 -13.43 -13.95
CA ARG A 69 20.95 -14.32 -12.79
C ARG A 69 20.18 -15.61 -13.10
N ILE A 70 19.26 -15.55 -14.07
CA ILE A 70 18.45 -16.70 -14.52
C ILE A 70 18.91 -17.25 -15.88
N GLY A 71 20.08 -16.81 -16.37
CA GLY A 71 20.66 -17.29 -17.63
C GLY A 71 20.06 -16.68 -18.88
N LEU A 72 19.34 -15.56 -18.77
CA LEU A 72 18.81 -14.81 -19.91
C LEU A 72 19.76 -13.66 -20.25
N THR A 73 20.30 -13.67 -21.46
CA THR A 73 21.21 -12.62 -21.95
C THR A 73 20.91 -12.29 -23.41
N GLY A 74 21.15 -11.04 -23.80
CA GLY A 74 20.99 -10.59 -25.18
C GLY A 74 19.57 -10.85 -25.71
N SER A 75 19.46 -11.56 -26.82
CA SER A 75 18.18 -11.87 -27.50
C SER A 75 17.22 -12.75 -26.70
N LYS A 76 17.67 -13.36 -25.61
CA LYS A 76 16.84 -14.22 -24.75
C LYS A 76 16.12 -13.46 -23.63
N GLY A 77 16.36 -12.18 -23.47
CA GLY A 77 15.79 -11.33 -22.46
C GLY A 77 16.84 -10.65 -21.58
N GLY A 78 16.42 -10.03 -20.50
CA GLY A 78 17.30 -9.24 -19.65
C GLY A 78 17.67 -7.89 -20.26
N SER A 79 16.78 -7.34 -21.08
CA SER A 79 16.96 -6.05 -21.77
C SER A 79 16.15 -4.88 -21.18
N GLY A 80 15.49 -5.09 -20.04
CA GLY A 80 14.63 -4.10 -19.39
C GLY A 80 15.35 -2.95 -18.66
N GLY A 81 16.64 -2.75 -18.93
CA GLY A 81 17.45 -1.70 -18.32
C GLY A 81 18.44 -2.22 -17.28
N SER A 82 19.11 -1.32 -16.58
CA SER A 82 20.16 -1.65 -15.60
C SER A 82 19.65 -1.78 -14.16
N ALA A 83 18.44 -1.30 -13.88
CA ALA A 83 17.86 -1.38 -12.54
C ALA A 83 17.38 -2.81 -12.23
N THR A 84 17.63 -3.28 -11.02
CA THR A 84 17.15 -4.58 -10.57
C THR A 84 15.64 -4.60 -10.42
N ASP A 85 15.01 -5.71 -10.78
CA ASP A 85 13.56 -5.93 -10.73
C ASP A 85 13.26 -7.25 -10.03
N ALA A 86 13.29 -7.24 -8.71
CA ALA A 86 12.99 -8.41 -7.88
C ALA A 86 11.54 -8.91 -8.09
N GLY A 87 10.63 -8.06 -8.55
CA GLY A 87 9.25 -8.41 -8.85
C GLY A 87 9.13 -9.40 -10.00
N ASN A 88 9.85 -9.19 -11.11
CA ASN A 88 9.87 -10.17 -12.21
C ASN A 88 10.70 -11.42 -11.87
N LEU A 89 11.75 -11.24 -11.06
CA LEU A 89 12.70 -12.32 -10.76
C LEU A 89 12.09 -13.41 -9.84
N ASN A 90 11.27 -13.00 -8.88
CA ASN A 90 10.85 -13.84 -7.75
C ASN A 90 9.40 -14.36 -7.81
N TYR A 91 8.64 -13.98 -8.83
CA TYR A 91 7.22 -14.32 -8.89
C TYR A 91 6.82 -14.92 -10.23
N GLU A 92 6.37 -16.15 -10.18
CA GLU A 92 5.80 -16.86 -11.32
C GLU A 92 4.27 -16.67 -11.39
N LYS A 93 3.67 -17.11 -12.49
CA LYS A 93 2.20 -17.12 -12.63
C LYS A 93 1.55 -17.94 -11.52
N GLY A 94 0.61 -17.33 -10.79
CA GLY A 94 -0.12 -17.93 -9.67
C GLY A 94 0.50 -17.66 -8.30
N ASP A 95 1.69 -17.07 -8.25
CA ASP A 95 2.29 -16.70 -6.98
C ASP A 95 1.54 -15.54 -6.32
N VAL A 96 1.41 -15.63 -5.00
CA VAL A 96 0.99 -14.49 -4.17
C VAL A 96 2.14 -13.50 -4.11
N VAL A 97 1.89 -12.30 -4.60
CA VAL A 97 2.88 -11.21 -4.64
C VAL A 97 2.96 -10.52 -3.28
N ASN A 98 1.82 -10.11 -2.76
CA ASN A 98 1.69 -9.55 -1.42
C ASN A 98 0.36 -9.98 -0.79
N ALA A 99 0.28 -9.92 0.54
CA ALA A 99 -0.91 -10.21 1.32
C ALA A 99 -0.91 -9.33 2.59
N PRO A 100 -1.10 -8.01 2.45
CA PRO A 100 -1.03 -7.08 3.56
C PRO A 100 -2.27 -7.18 4.45
N LEU A 101 -2.05 -7.22 5.75
CA LEU A 101 -2.99 -6.90 6.81
C LEU A 101 -2.63 -5.51 7.33
N GLN A 102 -3.60 -4.61 7.41
CA GLN A 102 -3.39 -3.24 7.89
C GLN A 102 -4.42 -2.87 8.95
N ILE A 103 -3.99 -2.11 9.93
CA ILE A 103 -4.82 -1.50 10.95
C ILE A 103 -4.51 -0.01 10.95
N LEU A 104 -5.53 0.82 10.74
CA LEU A 104 -5.46 2.26 10.90
C LEU A 104 -6.32 2.64 12.09
N SER A 105 -5.72 3.31 13.08
CA SER A 105 -6.37 3.69 14.32
C SER A 105 -6.35 5.21 14.47
N ASP A 106 -7.53 5.82 14.52
CA ASP A 106 -7.75 7.25 14.69
C ASP A 106 -8.36 7.51 16.07
N PHE A 107 -7.68 8.28 16.88
CA PHE A 107 -8.17 8.74 18.17
C PHE A 107 -8.33 10.26 18.15
N ALA A 108 -9.51 10.72 18.49
CA ALA A 108 -9.81 12.16 18.63
C ALA A 108 -10.44 12.43 19.98
N ILE A 109 -10.05 13.56 20.58
CA ILE A 109 -10.65 14.07 21.82
C ILE A 109 -10.81 15.59 21.69
N SER A 110 -11.91 16.13 22.21
CA SER A 110 -12.16 17.57 22.17
C SER A 110 -12.97 18.04 23.38
N LYS A 111 -12.76 19.32 23.74
CA LYS A 111 -13.57 20.07 24.70
C LYS A 111 -13.78 21.48 24.15
N GLY A 112 -15.01 21.80 23.77
CA GLY A 112 -15.29 23.07 23.06
C GLY A 112 -14.46 23.18 21.78
N ASP A 113 -13.70 24.25 21.65
CA ASP A 113 -12.87 24.56 20.48
C ASP A 113 -11.48 23.94 20.52
N LEU A 114 -11.07 23.39 21.67
CA LEU A 114 -9.79 22.72 21.86
C LEU A 114 -9.93 21.22 21.58
N GLY A 115 -8.99 20.65 20.86
CA GLY A 115 -8.95 19.20 20.63
C GLY A 115 -7.57 18.67 20.33
N ALA A 116 -7.48 17.34 20.32
CA ALA A 116 -6.31 16.59 19.95
C ALA A 116 -6.69 15.42 19.03
N PHE A 117 -5.78 15.07 18.15
CA PHE A 117 -5.94 13.96 17.21
C PHE A 117 -4.66 13.17 17.10
N VAL A 118 -4.80 11.84 17.08
CA VAL A 118 -3.69 10.91 16.87
C VAL A 118 -4.11 9.85 15.87
N ARG A 119 -3.27 9.59 14.87
CA ARG A 119 -3.45 8.55 13.87
C ARG A 119 -2.23 7.64 13.82
N VAL A 120 -2.46 6.36 14.03
CA VAL A 120 -1.44 5.31 13.98
C VAL A 120 -1.80 4.29 12.91
N LYS A 121 -0.82 3.86 12.14
CA LYS A 121 -0.93 2.77 11.17
C LYS A 121 -0.03 1.64 11.62
N ALA A 122 -0.56 0.41 11.64
CA ALA A 122 0.22 -0.82 11.74
C ALA A 122 -0.05 -1.69 10.51
N TRP A 123 0.96 -2.42 10.02
CA TRP A 123 0.80 -3.32 8.87
C TRP A 123 1.75 -4.51 8.97
N TYR A 124 1.34 -5.60 8.33
CA TYR A 124 2.12 -6.82 8.19
C TYR A 124 1.77 -7.51 6.88
N ASP A 125 2.74 -7.68 5.99
CA ASP A 125 2.54 -8.41 4.74
C ASP A 125 2.96 -9.87 4.90
N VAL A 126 1.95 -10.74 5.04
CA VAL A 126 2.16 -12.19 5.28
C VAL A 126 2.97 -12.86 4.15
N ALA A 127 2.79 -12.41 2.91
CA ALA A 127 3.46 -13.01 1.77
C ALA A 127 4.89 -12.51 1.58
N MET A 128 5.18 -11.28 2.01
CA MET A 128 6.52 -10.70 1.90
C MET A 128 7.40 -11.13 3.06
N GLU A 129 6.86 -11.22 4.27
CA GLU A 129 7.60 -11.58 5.48
C GLU A 129 7.88 -13.08 5.61
N ASN A 130 7.00 -13.97 5.13
CA ASN A 130 7.08 -15.39 5.48
C ASN A 130 7.32 -16.32 4.29
N LYS A 131 7.62 -15.79 3.11
CA LYS A 131 7.83 -16.63 1.92
C LYS A 131 9.25 -16.57 1.40
N ASN A 132 9.88 -17.72 1.35
CA ASN A 132 11.13 -17.91 0.62
C ASN A 132 10.92 -17.66 -0.87
N ARG A 133 11.89 -17.00 -1.49
CA ARG A 133 11.86 -16.65 -2.91
C ARG A 133 13.04 -17.26 -3.66
N PRO A 134 12.86 -17.62 -4.94
CA PRO A 134 13.88 -18.35 -5.69
C PRO A 134 15.22 -17.64 -5.80
N TYR A 135 15.21 -16.31 -5.91
CA TYR A 135 16.41 -15.54 -6.25
C TYR A 135 16.78 -14.46 -5.24
N GLY A 136 15.89 -14.14 -4.27
CA GLY A 136 16.15 -13.06 -3.32
C GLY A 136 16.06 -11.65 -3.96
N ASN A 137 16.58 -10.66 -3.25
CA ASN A 137 16.65 -9.26 -3.70
C ASN A 137 17.99 -8.62 -3.28
N ALA A 138 18.18 -7.35 -3.64
CA ALA A 138 19.41 -6.62 -3.32
C ALA A 138 19.70 -6.60 -1.80
N ASP A 139 18.67 -6.37 -0.99
CA ASP A 139 18.80 -6.21 0.47
C ASP A 139 19.22 -7.50 1.18
N ASN A 140 18.91 -8.67 0.63
CA ASN A 140 19.41 -9.95 1.16
C ASN A 140 20.59 -10.52 0.35
N GLY A 141 21.24 -9.70 -0.49
CA GLY A 141 22.36 -10.11 -1.32
C GLY A 141 22.00 -11.16 -2.37
N TYR A 142 20.75 -11.24 -2.82
CA TYR A 142 20.22 -12.25 -3.74
C TYR A 142 20.38 -13.68 -3.22
N ALA A 143 20.12 -13.87 -1.93
CA ALA A 143 20.16 -15.18 -1.28
C ALA A 143 19.03 -16.07 -1.78
N LYS A 144 19.38 -17.06 -2.60
CA LYS A 144 18.41 -18.00 -3.21
C LYS A 144 17.71 -18.86 -2.16
N GLY A 145 16.40 -19.01 -2.30
CA GLY A 145 15.59 -19.82 -1.41
C GLY A 145 15.42 -19.23 -0.02
N LYS A 146 15.66 -17.92 0.14
CA LYS A 146 15.45 -17.17 1.37
C LYS A 146 14.34 -16.15 1.20
N GLU A 147 13.86 -15.61 2.33
CA GLU A 147 12.93 -14.49 2.37
C GLU A 147 13.57 -13.24 1.76
N LEU A 148 12.74 -12.39 1.17
CA LEU A 148 13.19 -11.07 0.73
C LEU A 148 13.49 -10.21 1.96
N SER A 149 14.42 -9.26 1.82
CA SER A 149 14.70 -8.26 2.85
C SER A 149 14.26 -6.88 2.38
N ASP A 150 13.82 -6.08 3.32
CA ASP A 150 13.46 -4.67 3.14
C ASP A 150 14.32 -3.74 4.01
N SER A 151 15.49 -4.21 4.43
CA SER A 151 16.37 -3.52 5.37
C SER A 151 16.80 -2.14 4.93
N SER A 152 16.92 -1.91 3.61
CA SER A 152 17.26 -0.60 3.02
C SER A 152 16.04 0.30 2.79
N GLN A 153 14.82 -0.21 3.03
CA GLN A 153 13.61 0.57 2.74
C GLN A 153 13.29 1.55 3.88
N PRO A 154 12.74 2.73 3.56
CA PRO A 154 12.14 3.62 4.55
C PRO A 154 11.05 2.90 5.35
N ASP A 155 10.85 3.28 6.61
CA ASP A 155 9.98 2.56 7.55
C ASP A 155 8.55 2.31 7.02
N LEU A 156 7.94 3.31 6.38
CA LEU A 156 6.59 3.17 5.80
C LEU A 156 6.51 2.22 4.58
N LEU A 157 7.66 1.82 4.01
CA LEU A 157 7.76 0.91 2.88
C LEU A 157 8.18 -0.50 3.27
N LYS A 158 8.50 -0.74 4.52
CA LYS A 158 8.83 -2.08 5.02
C LYS A 158 7.63 -3.02 4.90
N TYR A 159 7.90 -4.31 4.87
CA TYR A 159 6.87 -5.34 4.76
C TYR A 159 6.00 -5.41 6.00
N SER A 160 6.53 -4.98 7.15
CA SER A 160 5.81 -4.85 8.41
C SER A 160 6.26 -3.61 9.17
N GLY A 161 5.38 -3.08 10.02
CA GLY A 161 5.74 -1.95 10.85
C GLY A 161 4.57 -1.30 11.56
N ILE A 162 4.92 -0.29 12.34
CA ILE A 162 3.99 0.63 12.99
C ILE A 162 4.50 2.06 12.79
N ALA A 163 3.61 2.98 12.48
CA ALA A 163 3.95 4.37 12.24
C ALA A 163 2.92 5.33 12.83
N LEU A 164 3.41 6.38 13.46
CA LEU A 164 2.62 7.53 13.85
C LEU A 164 2.48 8.44 12.62
N LEU A 165 1.26 8.57 12.09
CA LEU A 165 0.99 9.40 10.90
C LEU A 165 0.67 10.82 11.31
N ASP A 166 -0.27 10.98 12.25
CA ASP A 166 -0.69 12.28 12.76
C ASP A 166 -0.66 12.27 14.28
N ALA A 167 -0.21 13.37 14.88
CA ALA A 167 -0.32 13.65 16.31
C ALA A 167 -0.28 15.16 16.52
N TYR A 168 -1.45 15.78 16.67
CA TYR A 168 -1.54 17.21 16.83
C TYR A 168 -2.62 17.61 17.83
N VAL A 169 -2.47 18.82 18.37
CA VAL A 169 -3.50 19.53 19.09
C VAL A 169 -4.00 20.69 18.24
N TYR A 170 -5.25 21.08 18.41
CA TYR A 170 -5.82 22.19 17.68
C TYR A 170 -6.72 23.04 18.58
N ASN A 171 -6.84 24.30 18.23
CA ASN A 171 -7.83 25.19 18.82
C ASN A 171 -8.44 26.07 17.71
N THR A 172 -9.73 26.37 17.84
CA THR A 172 -10.44 27.24 16.92
C THR A 172 -10.76 28.57 17.64
N PHE A 173 -10.36 29.67 17.02
CA PHE A 173 -10.58 31.01 17.51
C PHE A 173 -11.60 31.72 16.62
N ASP A 174 -12.54 32.42 17.22
CA ASP A 174 -13.43 33.32 16.48
C ASP A 174 -12.81 34.73 16.43
N VAL A 175 -12.30 35.11 15.27
CA VAL A 175 -11.70 36.41 15.00
C VAL A 175 -12.52 37.18 13.94
N GLY A 176 -13.86 36.95 13.91
CA GLY A 176 -14.76 37.39 12.86
C GLY A 176 -14.95 36.39 11.75
N THR A 177 -14.00 35.47 11.60
CA THR A 177 -14.07 34.22 10.85
C THR A 177 -13.41 33.10 11.67
N PRO A 178 -13.87 31.83 11.61
CA PRO A 178 -13.25 30.75 12.34
C PRO A 178 -11.79 30.55 11.89
N LEU A 179 -10.85 30.72 12.81
CA LEU A 179 -9.43 30.46 12.60
C LEU A 179 -9.01 29.22 13.41
N GLN A 180 -8.71 28.09 12.76
CA GLN A 180 -8.19 26.92 13.43
C GLN A 180 -6.66 26.85 13.32
N ILE A 181 -6.00 26.76 14.47
CA ILE A 181 -4.55 26.56 14.56
C ILE A 181 -4.31 25.12 15.00
N ARG A 182 -3.41 24.41 14.28
CA ARG A 182 -2.96 23.04 14.60
C ARG A 182 -1.47 23.04 14.88
N LEU A 183 -1.07 22.35 15.94
CA LEU A 183 0.33 22.22 16.36
C LEU A 183 0.66 20.75 16.58
N GLY A 184 1.68 20.25 15.89
CA GLY A 184 2.13 18.87 15.99
C GLY A 184 2.52 18.24 14.66
N ASN A 185 2.67 16.92 14.67
CA ASN A 185 2.91 16.13 13.46
C ASN A 185 1.59 15.95 12.70
N GLN A 186 1.53 16.40 11.45
CA GLN A 186 0.34 16.29 10.64
C GLN A 186 0.69 16.18 9.16
N VAL A 187 -0.09 15.41 8.43
CA VAL A 187 -0.05 15.40 6.97
C VAL A 187 -0.86 16.59 6.45
N VAL A 188 -0.19 17.47 5.70
CA VAL A 188 -0.85 18.61 5.04
C VAL A 188 -1.06 18.24 3.58
N ASN A 189 -2.31 18.10 3.17
CA ASN A 189 -2.68 17.93 1.77
C ASN A 189 -3.00 19.31 1.17
N TRP A 190 -2.23 19.71 0.16
CA TRP A 190 -2.41 20.98 -0.54
C TRP A 190 -3.48 20.92 -1.64
N GLY A 191 -4.21 19.82 -1.71
CA GLY A 191 -5.23 19.56 -2.71
C GLY A 191 -4.74 18.66 -3.84
N GLU A 192 -5.70 18.13 -4.56
CA GLU A 192 -5.50 17.30 -5.73
C GLU A 192 -6.29 17.87 -6.90
N SER A 193 -5.74 17.84 -8.10
CA SER A 193 -6.43 18.27 -9.29
C SER A 193 -6.14 17.35 -10.46
N LEU A 194 -7.21 16.92 -11.14
CA LEU A 194 -7.12 16.17 -12.38
C LEU A 194 -6.93 17.08 -13.60
N PHE A 195 -7.33 18.35 -13.51
CA PHE A 195 -7.39 19.27 -14.64
C PHE A 195 -6.37 20.42 -14.56
N VAL A 196 -5.88 20.76 -13.36
CA VAL A 196 -4.88 21.81 -13.18
C VAL A 196 -3.52 21.18 -12.90
N GLN A 197 -2.61 21.27 -13.86
CA GLN A 197 -1.24 20.78 -13.71
C GLN A 197 -0.51 21.58 -12.64
N GLY A 198 0.31 20.89 -11.84
CA GLY A 198 1.16 21.51 -10.84
C GLY A 198 0.63 21.49 -9.40
N ILE A 199 -0.67 21.35 -9.16
CA ILE A 199 -1.20 21.26 -7.79
C ILE A 199 -0.70 20.00 -7.09
N ASN A 200 -0.75 18.84 -7.79
CA ASN A 200 -0.29 17.56 -7.23
C ASN A 200 1.24 17.52 -7.01
N GLN A 201 2.00 18.41 -7.64
CA GLN A 201 3.45 18.49 -7.48
C GLN A 201 3.87 19.08 -6.12
N LEU A 202 2.97 19.75 -5.42
CA LEU A 202 3.20 20.25 -4.07
C LEU A 202 3.14 19.14 -3.01
N ASN A 203 2.52 18.01 -3.32
CA ASN A 203 2.48 16.86 -2.45
C ASN A 203 3.74 16.01 -2.68
N PRO A 204 4.47 15.63 -1.61
CA PRO A 204 5.65 14.79 -1.76
C PRO A 204 5.25 13.42 -2.32
N VAL A 205 5.93 12.98 -3.36
CA VAL A 205 5.72 11.64 -3.97
C VAL A 205 6.80 10.69 -3.47
N ASN A 206 6.36 9.57 -2.93
CA ASN A 206 7.27 8.50 -2.52
C ASN A 206 7.63 7.63 -3.73
N LEU A 207 8.68 8.00 -4.47
CA LEU A 207 9.13 7.28 -5.67
C LEU A 207 9.44 5.79 -5.44
N PRO A 208 10.07 5.38 -4.32
CA PRO A 208 10.26 3.96 -4.02
C PRO A 208 8.94 3.18 -3.88
N ALA A 209 7.87 3.81 -3.38
CA ALA A 209 6.57 3.18 -3.25
C ALA A 209 5.95 2.79 -4.60
N LEU A 210 6.23 3.53 -5.68
CA LEU A 210 5.75 3.23 -7.03
C LEU A 210 6.25 1.88 -7.58
N ARG A 211 7.31 1.33 -7.00
CA ARG A 211 7.88 0.02 -7.38
C ARG A 211 7.35 -1.14 -6.54
N LYS A 212 6.57 -0.86 -5.50
CA LYS A 212 5.95 -1.90 -4.68
C LYS A 212 4.79 -2.56 -5.44
N PRO A 213 4.74 -3.89 -5.55
CA PRO A 213 3.58 -4.56 -6.12
C PRO A 213 2.31 -4.19 -5.33
N GLY A 214 1.25 -3.79 -6.04
CA GLY A 214 -0.04 -3.45 -5.40
C GLY A 214 -0.15 -2.05 -4.80
N THR A 215 0.82 -1.18 -5.00
CA THR A 215 0.65 0.26 -4.77
C THR A 215 0.08 0.89 -6.04
N GLU A 216 -1.21 0.90 -6.16
CA GLU A 216 -1.89 1.89 -6.99
C GLU A 216 -1.99 3.16 -6.15
N GLY A 217 -1.45 4.25 -6.70
CA GLY A 217 -1.27 5.53 -6.03
C GLY A 217 -2.53 6.21 -5.55
#